data_73a9b0d8170418692d40b71056079506
#
_entry.id   73a9b0d8170418692d40b71056079506
#
_cell.length_a   1.000
_cell.length_b   1.000
_cell.length_c   1.000
_cell.angle_alpha   90.00
_cell.angle_beta   90.00
_cell.angle_gamma   90.00
#
_symmetry.space_group_name_H-M   'P 1'
#
loop_
_entity.id
_entity.type
_entity.pdbx_description
1 polymer ?
#
loop_
_entity_poly.entity_id
_entity_poly.type
_entity_poly.pdbx_seq_one_letter_code
_entity_poly.pdbx_strand_id
1 'polypeptide(L)'
;MYALTDDGQLEEASSFEEAAQLSAEAAPAVAGRSAASGARSPSGKFVVALDPGHGGSEPGASANGLVERELTWKIALYCKEALESYANVEVVLTRGSDEKVSLVERVNRAVDAGANVFVSLHLNSGPASGNGAEVWYPNDSSYRHELHEEGAQLSSKILEKLTALGLTDRGIKVRDSERVDGEGPFYYPDGSIQDYYTVIEASREAGIVGIIVEHAFLSNKSDSDKLKSEAFLKELGYADAEGIAETYKLSSGWEIDNGRWKLKLADGTYATSSWQQVKGKKYWFGADSYAVTGWQTIDEKRYYFDSSCALRTDGWLKDDGSWYWLSSSGVMQTGWLKLGGTWYWLDPQTGKMATGWTTASDGHRYYFDGSGAMQTGWAKVGGTWYYLSGSGAMQTGWLSKGGSWYWLDPDSGAMATGWEKASDGKWYYFEGSGAMQSSRWLKQGTAWYYLSGSGAMQTGWLLTGGAWYWMDPESGMMATGWLENGGAWYYLDPSSGAMATGTAVIDGTRYIFDDSGACADFVDE
;
A
#
# COMPACT_ATOMS: atom_id res chain seq x y z
N MET A 1 -2.77 11.62 9.25
CA MET A 1 -4.07 11.34 9.90
C MET A 1 -5.14 11.76 8.90
N TYR A 2 -6.21 11.00 8.76
CA TYR A 2 -7.25 11.32 7.76
C TYR A 2 -8.55 11.62 8.50
N ALA A 3 -9.15 12.77 8.24
CA ALA A 3 -10.47 13.13 8.70
C ALA A 3 -11.49 12.94 7.57
N LEU A 4 -12.69 12.46 7.90
CA LEU A 4 -13.80 12.35 6.96
C LEU A 4 -14.44 13.73 6.86
N THR A 5 -14.48 14.32 5.68
CA THR A 5 -15.18 15.59 5.41
C THR A 5 -16.67 15.34 5.19
N ASP A 6 -17.50 16.37 5.29
CA ASP A 6 -18.97 16.31 5.14
C ASP A 6 -19.46 15.72 3.81
N ASP A 7 -18.58 15.66 2.79
CA ASP A 7 -18.82 15.05 1.49
C ASP A 7 -18.29 13.60 1.39
N GLY A 8 -17.80 13.01 2.51
CA GLY A 8 -17.33 11.63 2.57
C GLY A 8 -15.92 11.40 2.03
N GLN A 9 -15.12 12.46 1.83
CA GLN A 9 -13.72 12.37 1.45
C GLN A 9 -12.83 12.20 2.69
N LEU A 10 -11.68 11.53 2.54
CA LEU A 10 -10.64 11.49 3.55
C LEU A 10 -9.61 12.57 3.23
N GLU A 11 -9.57 13.64 4.01
CA GLU A 11 -8.49 14.61 3.99
C GLU A 11 -7.45 14.29 5.07
N GLU A 12 -6.18 14.55 4.75
CA GLU A 12 -5.07 14.37 5.67
C GLU A 12 -5.07 15.53 6.65
N ALA A 13 -5.53 15.30 7.88
CA ALA A 13 -5.50 16.29 8.94
C ALA A 13 -4.07 16.43 9.48
N SER A 14 -3.58 17.66 9.53
CA SER A 14 -2.22 17.99 9.98
C SER A 14 -2.05 17.94 11.50
N SER A 15 -3.16 17.94 12.27
CA SER A 15 -3.17 17.81 13.72
C SER A 15 -4.48 17.24 14.26
N PHE A 16 -4.42 16.71 15.49
CA PHE A 16 -5.58 16.18 16.22
C PHE A 16 -6.61 17.25 16.62
N GLU A 17 -6.17 18.48 16.77
CA GLU A 17 -7.03 19.64 17.09
C GLU A 17 -7.99 19.96 15.95
N GLU A 18 -7.54 19.81 14.71
CA GLU A 18 -8.35 20.01 13.50
C GLU A 18 -9.45 18.94 13.36
N ALA A 19 -9.12 17.69 13.70
CA ALA A 19 -10.08 16.58 13.74
C ALA A 19 -11.10 16.70 14.89
N ALA A 20 -10.71 17.33 16.02
CA ALA A 20 -11.56 17.56 17.18
C ALA A 20 -12.53 18.73 16.99
N GLN A 21 -12.15 19.78 16.25
CA GLN A 21 -13.02 20.93 15.94
C GLN A 21 -14.19 20.54 15.04
N LEU A 22 -13.98 19.63 14.10
CA LEU A 22 -15.04 19.13 13.21
C LEU A 22 -16.12 18.31 13.95
N SER A 23 -15.81 17.80 15.15
CA SER A 23 -16.74 16.99 15.97
C SER A 23 -17.52 17.80 17.04
N ALA A 24 -17.21 19.07 17.26
CA ALA A 24 -17.68 19.86 18.41
C ALA A 24 -18.90 20.74 18.16
N GLU A 25 -19.40 20.88 16.94
CA GLU A 25 -20.41 21.90 16.58
C GLU A 25 -21.89 21.50 16.72
N ALA A 26 -22.25 20.39 17.33
CA ALA A 26 -23.67 20.04 17.47
C ALA A 26 -24.06 19.50 18.83
N ALA A 27 -24.60 20.30 19.73
CA ALA A 27 -25.80 19.97 20.54
C ALA A 27 -26.30 21.11 21.46
N PRO A 28 -27.59 21.45 21.47
CA PRO A 28 -28.21 22.33 22.48
C PRO A 28 -28.65 21.53 23.73
N ALA A 29 -28.56 22.19 24.90
CA ALA A 29 -28.91 21.64 26.22
C ALA A 29 -30.42 21.42 26.40
N VAL A 30 -30.82 20.31 27.03
CA VAL A 30 -32.19 20.04 27.51
C VAL A 30 -32.15 19.50 28.93
N ALA A 31 -33.04 20.06 29.81
CA ALA A 31 -33.10 19.86 31.23
C ALA A 31 -33.65 18.47 31.67
N GLY A 32 -33.19 18.03 32.82
CA GLY A 32 -33.26 16.73 33.48
C GLY A 32 -34.50 15.87 33.46
N ARG A 33 -34.28 14.57 33.33
CA ARG A 33 -35.17 13.48 33.80
C ARG A 33 -34.33 12.30 34.27
N SER A 34 -34.68 11.71 35.42
CA SER A 34 -34.08 10.46 35.88
C SER A 34 -34.46 9.33 34.93
N ALA A 35 -33.45 8.66 34.37
CA ALA A 35 -33.62 7.49 33.52
C ALA A 35 -33.49 6.21 34.37
N ALA A 36 -34.43 5.28 34.21
CA ALA A 36 -34.27 3.92 34.73
C ALA A 36 -33.23 3.18 33.86
N SER A 37 -32.34 2.39 34.51
CA SER A 37 -31.38 1.52 33.85
C SER A 37 -32.01 0.74 32.69
N GLY A 38 -31.40 0.79 31.50
CA GLY A 38 -31.88 0.10 30.31
C GLY A 38 -33.04 0.79 29.53
N ALA A 39 -33.60 1.88 30.01
CA ALA A 39 -34.60 2.65 29.27
C ALA A 39 -33.93 3.56 28.23
N ARG A 40 -34.40 3.52 26.99
CA ARG A 40 -33.92 4.45 25.94
C ARG A 40 -34.26 5.89 26.30
N SER A 41 -33.39 6.83 25.89
CA SER A 41 -33.67 8.27 26.02
C SER A 41 -35.01 8.65 25.36
N PRO A 42 -35.57 9.84 25.63
CA PRO A 42 -36.76 10.34 24.95
C PRO A 42 -36.67 10.34 23.42
N SER A 43 -35.46 10.39 22.87
CA SER A 43 -35.20 10.25 21.44
C SER A 43 -35.28 8.81 20.92
N GLY A 44 -35.47 7.81 21.81
CA GLY A 44 -35.45 6.38 21.47
C GLY A 44 -34.05 5.83 21.16
N LYS A 45 -33.02 6.64 21.38
CA LYS A 45 -31.60 6.25 21.20
C LYS A 45 -31.03 5.69 22.50
N PHE A 46 -29.99 4.87 22.38
CA PHE A 46 -29.13 4.47 23.49
C PHE A 46 -27.98 5.48 23.60
N VAL A 47 -27.91 6.22 24.70
CA VAL A 47 -26.93 7.29 24.90
C VAL A 47 -25.78 6.80 25.78
N VAL A 48 -24.56 6.89 25.27
CA VAL A 48 -23.32 6.57 25.98
C VAL A 48 -22.61 7.87 26.34
N ALA A 49 -22.40 8.13 27.62
CA ALA A 49 -21.52 9.20 28.06
C ALA A 49 -20.10 8.67 28.19
N LEU A 50 -19.19 9.17 27.34
CA LEU A 50 -17.77 8.92 27.45
C LEU A 50 -17.12 10.08 28.19
N ASP A 51 -16.38 9.76 29.25
CA ASP A 51 -15.69 10.71 30.09
C ASP A 51 -14.17 10.58 29.88
N PRO A 52 -13.54 11.39 29.01
CA PRO A 52 -12.08 11.38 28.89
C PRO A 52 -11.48 11.93 30.20
N GLY A 53 -10.73 11.12 30.95
CA GLY A 53 -10.16 11.51 32.22
C GLY A 53 -9.29 12.77 32.15
N HIS A 54 -9.25 13.57 33.24
CA HIS A 54 -8.49 14.81 33.36
C HIS A 54 -8.96 15.91 32.40
N GLY A 55 -8.08 16.84 32.00
CA GLY A 55 -8.40 17.90 31.02
C GLY A 55 -8.01 19.31 31.50
N GLY A 56 -7.84 20.23 30.57
CA GLY A 56 -7.42 21.61 30.83
C GLY A 56 -6.12 21.67 31.62
N SER A 57 -6.13 22.31 32.79
CA SER A 57 -4.97 22.42 33.68
C SER A 57 -4.61 21.13 34.44
N GLU A 58 -5.41 20.08 34.34
CA GLU A 58 -5.17 18.79 34.99
C GLU A 58 -4.62 17.78 33.97
N PRO A 59 -3.29 17.54 33.96
CA PRO A 59 -2.68 16.69 32.95
C PRO A 59 -2.93 15.19 33.20
N GLY A 60 -3.32 14.79 34.41
CA GLY A 60 -3.26 13.40 34.85
C GLY A 60 -1.83 12.89 34.99
N ALA A 61 -1.65 11.62 34.88
CA ALA A 61 -0.32 11.01 34.91
C ALA A 61 0.51 11.46 33.70
N SER A 62 1.82 11.63 33.94
CA SER A 62 2.78 11.98 32.90
C SER A 62 4.03 11.13 33.06
N ALA A 63 4.35 10.30 32.07
CA ALA A 63 5.53 9.43 32.09
C ALA A 63 5.95 9.06 30.65
N ASN A 64 7.22 8.72 30.46
CA ASN A 64 7.78 8.25 29.18
C ASN A 64 7.48 9.16 27.96
N GLY A 65 7.28 10.47 28.20
CA GLY A 65 6.96 11.47 27.17
C GLY A 65 5.49 11.50 26.76
N LEU A 66 4.60 10.85 27.53
CA LEU A 66 3.16 10.81 27.32
C LEU A 66 2.43 11.56 28.44
N VAL A 67 1.26 12.12 28.12
CA VAL A 67 0.39 12.84 29.05
C VAL A 67 -1.01 12.22 28.99
N GLU A 68 -1.54 11.81 30.12
CA GLU A 68 -2.79 11.05 30.21
C GLU A 68 -3.98 11.78 29.56
N ARG A 69 -4.22 13.06 29.88
CA ARG A 69 -5.35 13.84 29.33
C ARG A 69 -5.41 13.88 27.80
N GLU A 70 -4.24 13.80 27.14
CA GLU A 70 -4.16 13.83 25.67
C GLU A 70 -4.53 12.48 25.06
N LEU A 71 -4.09 11.39 25.74
CA LEU A 71 -4.38 10.05 25.25
C LEU A 71 -5.81 9.62 25.55
N THR A 72 -6.34 9.96 26.72
CA THR A 72 -7.74 9.67 27.08
C THR A 72 -8.72 10.38 26.14
N TRP A 73 -8.41 11.61 25.75
CA TRP A 73 -9.16 12.34 24.73
C TRP A 73 -9.21 11.59 23.39
N LYS A 74 -8.05 11.12 22.92
CA LYS A 74 -7.92 10.36 21.68
C LYS A 74 -8.70 9.04 21.73
N ILE A 75 -8.51 8.28 22.80
CA ILE A 75 -9.21 7.01 23.00
C ILE A 75 -10.73 7.24 22.98
N ALA A 76 -11.21 8.30 23.67
CA ALA A 76 -12.63 8.65 23.70
C ALA A 76 -13.18 8.99 22.31
N LEU A 77 -12.43 9.72 21.47
CA LEU A 77 -12.84 10.02 20.09
C LEU A 77 -12.96 8.73 19.25
N TYR A 78 -12.01 7.81 19.37
CA TYR A 78 -12.10 6.53 18.68
C TYR A 78 -13.22 5.63 19.19
N CYS A 79 -13.46 5.63 20.50
CA CYS A 79 -14.60 4.93 21.09
C CYS A 79 -15.94 5.52 20.57
N LYS A 80 -16.03 6.86 20.52
CA LYS A 80 -17.18 7.57 19.93
C LYS A 80 -17.39 7.19 18.47
N GLU A 81 -16.35 7.28 17.65
CA GLU A 81 -16.38 6.86 16.22
C GLU A 81 -16.97 5.43 16.08
N ALA A 82 -16.49 4.51 16.90
CA ALA A 82 -16.94 3.12 16.84
C ALA A 82 -18.38 2.94 17.32
N LEU A 83 -18.78 3.58 18.43
CA LEU A 83 -20.13 3.49 18.98
C LEU A 83 -21.19 4.11 18.08
N GLU A 84 -20.91 5.24 17.47
CA GLU A 84 -21.84 5.91 16.54
C GLU A 84 -22.05 5.13 15.24
N SER A 85 -21.23 4.12 14.98
CA SER A 85 -21.50 3.16 13.90
C SER A 85 -22.60 2.14 14.21
N TYR A 86 -23.08 2.06 15.45
CA TYR A 86 -24.21 1.22 15.83
C TYR A 86 -25.53 1.97 15.65
N ALA A 87 -26.57 1.24 15.25
CA ALA A 87 -27.89 1.83 15.02
C ALA A 87 -28.50 2.38 16.32
N ASN A 88 -29.05 3.58 16.25
CA ASN A 88 -29.74 4.24 17.37
C ASN A 88 -28.84 4.43 18.61
N VAL A 89 -27.53 4.66 18.40
CA VAL A 89 -26.59 5.04 19.45
C VAL A 89 -26.26 6.53 19.31
N GLU A 90 -26.16 7.20 20.44
CA GLU A 90 -25.69 8.57 20.56
C GLU A 90 -24.55 8.61 21.59
N VAL A 91 -23.48 9.34 21.31
CA VAL A 91 -22.34 9.46 22.21
C VAL A 91 -22.13 10.92 22.61
N VAL A 92 -22.12 11.15 23.92
CA VAL A 92 -21.84 12.44 24.53
C VAL A 92 -20.48 12.39 25.20
N LEU A 93 -19.64 13.40 24.93
CA LEU A 93 -18.37 13.60 25.63
C LEU A 93 -18.61 14.55 26.82
N THR A 94 -18.10 14.19 28.00
CA THR A 94 -18.31 14.99 29.22
C THR A 94 -17.47 16.26 29.28
N ARG A 95 -16.45 16.38 28.44
CA ARG A 95 -15.59 17.58 28.29
C ARG A 95 -15.15 17.81 26.87
N GLY A 96 -14.73 19.02 26.57
CA GLY A 96 -13.97 19.36 25.35
C GLY A 96 -12.48 18.96 25.44
N SER A 97 -11.74 19.17 24.36
CA SER A 97 -10.33 18.74 24.26
C SER A 97 -9.43 19.30 25.34
N ASP A 98 -9.57 20.58 25.67
CA ASP A 98 -8.75 21.31 26.67
C ASP A 98 -9.62 21.95 27.76
N GLU A 99 -10.68 21.28 28.18
CA GLU A 99 -11.61 21.75 29.18
C GLU A 99 -11.37 21.07 30.50
N LYS A 100 -11.26 21.87 31.59
CA LYS A 100 -11.28 21.37 32.96
C LYS A 100 -12.71 21.30 33.46
N VAL A 101 -13.20 20.10 33.77
CA VAL A 101 -14.56 19.86 34.29
C VAL A 101 -14.46 19.08 35.60
N SER A 102 -15.22 19.50 36.62
CA SER A 102 -15.26 18.79 37.91
C SER A 102 -15.90 17.40 37.75
N LEU A 103 -15.54 16.44 38.63
CA LEU A 103 -16.01 15.07 38.55
C LEU A 103 -17.55 14.98 38.59
N VAL A 104 -18.21 15.73 39.48
CA VAL A 104 -19.66 15.78 39.58
C VAL A 104 -20.28 16.40 38.32
N GLU A 105 -19.71 17.48 37.81
CA GLU A 105 -20.21 18.14 36.60
C GLU A 105 -20.16 17.23 35.37
N ARG A 106 -19.14 16.34 35.26
CA ARG A 106 -19.06 15.33 34.20
C ARG A 106 -20.27 14.39 34.22
N VAL A 107 -20.64 13.93 35.40
CA VAL A 107 -21.83 13.07 35.59
C VAL A 107 -23.11 13.86 35.29
N ASN A 108 -23.22 15.14 35.76
CA ASN A 108 -24.35 15.99 35.44
C ASN A 108 -24.57 16.14 33.92
N ARG A 109 -23.52 16.38 33.16
CA ARG A 109 -23.59 16.44 31.68
C ARG A 109 -24.10 15.12 31.08
N ALA A 110 -23.66 13.98 31.60
CA ALA A 110 -24.20 12.68 31.18
C ALA A 110 -25.69 12.53 31.48
N VAL A 111 -26.11 12.92 32.67
CA VAL A 111 -27.52 12.87 33.09
C VAL A 111 -28.40 13.81 32.25
N ASP A 112 -27.92 15.04 32.02
CA ASP A 112 -28.62 16.05 31.20
C ASP A 112 -28.82 15.59 29.76
N ALA A 113 -27.83 14.86 29.22
CA ALA A 113 -27.92 14.22 27.91
C ALA A 113 -28.80 12.96 27.88
N GLY A 114 -29.30 12.49 29.03
CA GLY A 114 -30.07 11.27 29.15
C GLY A 114 -29.27 10.00 28.93
N ALA A 115 -28.02 9.97 29.37
CA ALA A 115 -27.13 8.84 29.21
C ALA A 115 -27.69 7.59 29.90
N ASN A 116 -27.53 6.45 29.23
CA ASN A 116 -27.83 5.13 29.76
C ASN A 116 -26.67 4.55 30.56
N VAL A 117 -25.44 4.96 30.20
CA VAL A 117 -24.19 4.48 30.78
C VAL A 117 -23.15 5.60 30.78
N PHE A 118 -22.32 5.63 31.81
CA PHE A 118 -21.19 6.54 31.97
C PHE A 118 -19.89 5.74 32.01
N VAL A 119 -18.97 6.01 31.07
CA VAL A 119 -17.68 5.31 30.95
C VAL A 119 -16.55 6.31 31.01
N SER A 120 -15.81 6.34 32.14
CA SER A 120 -14.63 7.18 32.33
C SER A 120 -13.38 6.45 31.85
N LEU A 121 -12.63 7.11 30.98
CA LEU A 121 -11.47 6.54 30.27
C LEU A 121 -10.18 7.14 30.85
N HIS A 122 -9.31 6.29 31.39
CA HIS A 122 -8.10 6.63 32.10
C HIS A 122 -6.90 5.79 31.66
N LEU A 123 -5.73 6.21 32.09
CA LEU A 123 -4.46 5.49 31.95
C LEU A 123 -3.77 5.43 33.31
N ASN A 124 -3.50 4.25 33.76
CA ASN A 124 -2.91 3.98 35.07
C ASN A 124 -1.47 4.49 35.18
N SER A 125 -1.05 4.76 36.39
CA SER A 125 0.34 5.09 36.71
C SER A 125 0.70 4.51 38.08
N GLY A 126 1.93 4.03 38.22
CA GLY A 126 2.40 3.41 39.47
C GLY A 126 3.84 2.92 39.36
N PRO A 127 4.23 1.88 40.10
CA PRO A 127 5.54 1.26 39.95
C PRO A 127 5.80 0.83 38.52
N ALA A 128 7.01 0.96 38.02
CA ALA A 128 7.39 0.60 36.64
C ALA A 128 7.12 -0.89 36.27
N SER A 129 6.93 -1.74 37.26
CA SER A 129 6.53 -3.14 37.08
C SER A 129 5.01 -3.33 36.87
N GLY A 130 4.18 -2.34 37.20
CA GLY A 130 2.75 -2.37 36.93
C GLY A 130 2.50 -2.29 35.44
N ASN A 131 1.62 -3.14 34.90
CA ASN A 131 1.25 -3.16 33.46
C ASN A 131 -0.15 -3.72 33.27
N GLY A 132 -0.74 -3.47 32.09
CA GLY A 132 -2.03 -4.05 31.70
C GLY A 132 -3.23 -3.19 32.03
N ALA A 133 -4.44 -3.76 31.82
CA ALA A 133 -5.72 -3.09 31.96
C ALA A 133 -6.49 -3.57 33.20
N GLU A 134 -7.26 -2.65 33.80
CA GLU A 134 -8.20 -2.95 34.89
C GLU A 134 -9.44 -2.05 34.75
N VAL A 135 -10.58 -2.49 35.28
CA VAL A 135 -11.80 -1.70 35.23
C VAL A 135 -12.44 -1.64 36.62
N TRP A 136 -12.75 -0.42 37.05
CA TRP A 136 -13.42 -0.17 38.33
C TRP A 136 -14.92 0.06 38.09
N TYR A 137 -15.76 -0.57 38.93
CA TYR A 137 -17.22 -0.52 38.81
C TYR A 137 -17.88 -0.37 40.20
N PRO A 138 -19.17 -0.08 40.29
CA PRO A 138 -19.89 0.09 41.56
C PRO A 138 -19.66 -1.07 42.52
N ASN A 139 -19.43 -0.78 43.81
CA ASN A 139 -19.23 -1.78 44.84
C ASN A 139 -20.51 -2.61 45.13
N ASP A 140 -20.41 -3.66 45.95
CA ASP A 140 -21.51 -4.56 46.28
C ASP A 140 -22.43 -3.95 47.39
N SER A 141 -22.82 -2.68 47.24
CA SER A 141 -23.76 -1.97 48.08
C SER A 141 -25.20 -2.34 47.74
N SER A 142 -26.06 -2.36 48.78
CA SER A 142 -27.50 -2.59 48.58
C SER A 142 -28.19 -1.44 47.86
N TYR A 143 -27.64 -0.23 47.92
CA TYR A 143 -28.20 0.93 47.24
C TYR A 143 -28.10 0.79 45.73
N ARG A 144 -29.24 0.63 45.03
CA ARG A 144 -29.27 0.40 43.58
C ARG A 144 -28.36 -0.72 43.14
N HIS A 145 -28.50 -1.89 43.78
CA HIS A 145 -27.61 -3.03 43.56
C HIS A 145 -27.59 -3.52 42.12
N GLU A 146 -28.66 -3.29 41.36
CA GLU A 146 -28.72 -3.58 39.92
C GLU A 146 -27.60 -2.90 39.12
N LEU A 147 -27.09 -1.73 39.56
CA LEU A 147 -26.00 -1.04 38.92
C LEU A 147 -24.64 -1.68 39.23
N HIS A 148 -24.49 -2.41 40.34
CA HIS A 148 -23.32 -3.25 40.59
C HIS A 148 -23.26 -4.42 39.59
N GLU A 149 -24.36 -5.15 39.41
CA GLU A 149 -24.43 -6.29 38.49
C GLU A 149 -24.20 -5.84 37.03
N GLU A 150 -24.85 -4.75 36.63
CA GLU A 150 -24.65 -4.15 35.29
C GLU A 150 -23.22 -3.68 35.09
N GLY A 151 -22.62 -3.00 36.07
CA GLY A 151 -21.23 -2.54 36.06
C GLY A 151 -20.25 -3.69 35.96
N ALA A 152 -20.47 -4.78 36.67
CA ALA A 152 -19.64 -5.98 36.61
C ALA A 152 -19.64 -6.60 35.20
N GLN A 153 -20.84 -6.71 34.60
CA GLN A 153 -20.99 -7.24 33.23
C GLN A 153 -20.31 -6.36 32.21
N LEU A 154 -20.53 -5.05 32.27
CA LEU A 154 -19.90 -4.07 31.38
C LEU A 154 -18.38 -4.09 31.49
N SER A 155 -17.88 -4.03 32.73
CA SER A 155 -16.43 -4.04 33.03
C SER A 155 -15.75 -5.31 32.52
N SER A 156 -16.39 -6.48 32.71
CA SER A 156 -15.90 -7.76 32.24
C SER A 156 -15.78 -7.79 30.71
N LYS A 157 -16.79 -7.26 29.98
CA LYS A 157 -16.77 -7.23 28.52
C LYS A 157 -15.72 -6.28 27.96
N ILE A 158 -15.56 -5.11 28.52
CA ILE A 158 -14.50 -4.17 28.12
C ILE A 158 -13.13 -4.79 28.38
N LEU A 159 -12.90 -5.33 29.56
CA LEU A 159 -11.61 -5.93 29.92
C LEU A 159 -11.26 -7.12 29.01
N GLU A 160 -12.24 -7.96 28.66
CA GLU A 160 -12.06 -9.05 27.68
C GLU A 160 -11.52 -8.52 26.32
N LYS A 161 -12.08 -7.41 25.81
CA LYS A 161 -11.63 -6.80 24.54
C LYS A 161 -10.24 -6.17 24.66
N LEU A 162 -9.96 -5.49 25.76
CA LEU A 162 -8.62 -4.89 25.99
C LEU A 162 -7.53 -5.94 26.13
N THR A 163 -7.79 -7.05 26.81
CA THR A 163 -6.81 -8.14 26.96
C THR A 163 -6.58 -8.90 25.66
N ALA A 164 -7.56 -8.96 24.76
CA ALA A 164 -7.38 -9.48 23.40
C ALA A 164 -6.39 -8.67 22.55
N LEU A 165 -6.12 -7.39 22.89
CA LEU A 165 -5.07 -6.56 22.29
C LEU A 165 -3.65 -6.84 22.86
N GLY A 166 -3.53 -7.86 23.73
CA GLY A 166 -2.26 -8.24 24.35
C GLY A 166 -1.87 -7.38 25.56
N LEU A 167 -2.85 -6.77 26.24
CA LEU A 167 -2.68 -6.16 27.56
C LEU A 167 -2.84 -7.23 28.65
N THR A 168 -2.09 -7.07 29.74
CA THR A 168 -2.20 -7.94 30.91
C THR A 168 -3.55 -7.72 31.58
N ASP A 169 -4.28 -8.81 31.87
CA ASP A 169 -5.51 -8.78 32.65
C ASP A 169 -5.20 -8.52 34.12
N ARG A 170 -5.72 -7.41 34.66
CA ARG A 170 -5.60 -7.05 36.08
C ARG A 170 -6.94 -7.18 36.85
N GLY A 171 -7.97 -7.64 36.16
CA GLY A 171 -9.30 -7.89 36.70
C GLY A 171 -10.21 -6.67 36.75
N ILE A 172 -11.49 -6.95 36.97
CA ILE A 172 -12.48 -5.94 37.32
C ILE A 172 -12.49 -5.76 38.85
N LYS A 173 -12.73 -4.53 39.33
CA LYS A 173 -12.49 -4.15 40.72
C LYS A 173 -13.58 -3.25 41.28
N VAL A 174 -13.78 -3.35 42.59
CA VAL A 174 -14.61 -2.43 43.35
C VAL A 174 -13.78 -1.81 44.47
N ARG A 175 -14.20 -0.66 44.99
CA ARG A 175 -13.57 -0.04 46.15
C ARG A 175 -14.61 0.72 46.97
N ASP A 176 -14.63 0.42 48.27
CA ASP A 176 -15.44 1.13 49.25
C ASP A 176 -14.85 2.48 49.58
N SER A 177 -15.73 3.45 49.89
CA SER A 177 -15.31 4.77 50.37
C SER A 177 -14.60 4.66 51.73
N GLU A 178 -13.59 5.53 51.92
CA GLU A 178 -12.84 5.63 53.19
C GLU A 178 -12.71 7.11 53.57
N ARG A 179 -12.91 7.43 54.85
CA ARG A 179 -12.68 8.78 55.37
C ARG A 179 -11.22 8.99 55.65
N VAL A 180 -10.72 10.17 55.32
CA VAL A 180 -9.32 10.54 55.50
C VAL A 180 -8.91 10.60 56.98
N ASP A 181 -9.87 10.87 57.87
CA ASP A 181 -9.71 10.92 59.35
C ASP A 181 -9.75 9.53 60.03
N GLY A 182 -10.03 8.45 59.26
CA GLY A 182 -10.14 7.10 59.77
C GLY A 182 -11.44 6.78 60.50
N GLU A 183 -12.44 7.68 60.45
CA GLU A 183 -13.75 7.49 61.09
C GLU A 183 -14.70 6.57 60.30
N GLY A 184 -14.19 5.72 59.46
CA GLY A 184 -14.94 4.73 58.66
C GLY A 184 -15.36 5.24 57.28
N PRO A 185 -16.23 4.49 56.56
CA PRO A 185 -16.66 4.84 55.23
C PRO A 185 -17.76 5.92 55.21
N PHE A 186 -18.03 6.48 54.06
CA PHE A 186 -19.26 7.21 53.77
C PHE A 186 -20.40 6.23 53.42
N TYR A 187 -21.66 6.64 53.65
CA TYR A 187 -22.80 5.78 53.47
C TYR A 187 -23.84 6.37 52.53
N TYR A 188 -24.51 5.52 51.74
CA TYR A 188 -25.69 5.85 50.95
C TYR A 188 -26.92 6.06 51.85
N PRO A 189 -28.02 6.61 51.32
CA PRO A 189 -29.25 6.87 52.10
C PRO A 189 -29.86 5.61 52.77
N ASP A 190 -29.60 4.42 52.26
CA ASP A 190 -30.05 3.14 52.80
C ASP A 190 -29.13 2.57 53.88
N GLY A 191 -28.02 3.25 54.19
CA GLY A 191 -27.05 2.85 55.18
C GLY A 191 -25.93 1.90 54.65
N SER A 192 -25.93 1.57 53.37
CA SER A 192 -24.83 0.81 52.76
C SER A 192 -23.63 1.69 52.41
N ILE A 193 -22.46 1.09 52.26
CA ILE A 193 -21.20 1.82 52.05
C ILE A 193 -21.16 2.42 50.62
N GLN A 194 -20.77 3.70 50.52
CA GLN A 194 -20.61 4.39 49.24
C GLN A 194 -19.42 3.87 48.46
N ASP A 195 -19.45 4.12 47.15
CA ASP A 195 -18.33 3.91 46.25
C ASP A 195 -17.20 4.91 46.54
N TYR A 196 -15.97 4.49 46.37
CA TYR A 196 -14.78 5.33 46.62
C TYR A 196 -14.64 6.44 45.55
N TYR A 197 -14.87 6.09 44.31
CA TYR A 197 -14.63 7.01 43.18
C TYR A 197 -15.87 7.90 42.96
N THR A 198 -15.65 9.21 43.02
CA THR A 198 -16.75 10.22 42.91
C THR A 198 -17.60 10.05 41.65
N VAL A 199 -17.00 9.71 40.49
CA VAL A 199 -17.76 9.53 39.24
C VAL A 199 -18.64 8.28 39.28
N ILE A 200 -18.21 7.22 39.97
CA ILE A 200 -18.98 5.99 40.17
C ILE A 200 -20.11 6.26 41.16
N GLU A 201 -19.79 6.87 42.29
CA GLU A 201 -20.77 7.25 43.34
C GLU A 201 -21.86 8.17 42.76
N ALA A 202 -21.47 9.28 42.11
CA ALA A 202 -22.41 10.25 41.57
C ALA A 202 -23.28 9.63 40.43
N SER A 203 -22.70 8.78 39.58
CA SER A 203 -23.45 8.06 38.55
C SER A 203 -24.51 7.13 39.17
N ARG A 204 -24.11 6.40 40.23
CA ARG A 204 -25.03 5.52 40.97
C ARG A 204 -26.15 6.32 41.63
N GLU A 205 -25.85 7.47 42.25
CA GLU A 205 -26.87 8.36 42.82
C GLU A 205 -27.83 8.90 41.76
N ALA A 206 -27.32 9.17 40.54
CA ALA A 206 -28.13 9.58 39.40
C ALA A 206 -28.95 8.43 38.77
N GLY A 207 -28.64 7.17 39.10
CA GLY A 207 -29.36 5.99 38.60
C GLY A 207 -28.86 5.50 37.24
N ILE A 208 -27.60 5.79 36.91
CA ILE A 208 -26.90 5.26 35.73
C ILE A 208 -25.65 4.49 36.17
N VAL A 209 -25.32 3.42 35.46
CA VAL A 209 -24.07 2.72 35.75
C VAL A 209 -22.88 3.57 35.34
N GLY A 210 -21.93 3.75 36.25
CA GLY A 210 -20.67 4.44 36.01
C GLY A 210 -19.47 3.50 36.22
N ILE A 211 -18.54 3.47 35.29
CA ILE A 211 -17.29 2.68 35.39
C ILE A 211 -16.08 3.54 35.06
N ILE A 212 -14.89 3.10 35.52
CA ILE A 212 -13.60 3.69 35.15
C ILE A 212 -12.76 2.62 34.48
N VAL A 213 -12.31 2.86 33.27
CA VAL A 213 -11.43 1.99 32.49
C VAL A 213 -10.00 2.51 32.54
N GLU A 214 -9.12 1.73 33.14
CA GLU A 214 -7.68 1.96 33.21
C GLU A 214 -6.98 1.10 32.16
N HIS A 215 -6.74 1.64 30.97
CA HIS A 215 -6.34 0.86 29.80
C HIS A 215 -4.94 0.25 29.91
N ALA A 216 -3.97 1.02 30.44
CA ALA A 216 -2.56 0.64 30.46
C ALA A 216 -1.76 1.55 31.38
N PHE A 217 -0.54 1.17 31.74
CA PHE A 217 0.32 1.95 32.63
C PHE A 217 1.27 2.88 31.86
N LEU A 218 1.08 4.19 31.99
CA LEU A 218 2.02 5.20 31.45
C LEU A 218 3.44 5.06 32.00
N SER A 219 3.59 4.64 33.26
CA SER A 219 4.86 4.42 33.93
C SER A 219 5.60 3.15 33.47
N ASN A 220 4.89 2.20 32.84
CA ASN A 220 5.48 0.96 32.33
C ASN A 220 6.00 1.16 30.90
N LYS A 221 7.26 0.74 30.66
CA LYS A 221 7.89 0.95 29.35
C LYS A 221 7.18 0.19 28.20
N SER A 222 6.76 -1.06 28.44
CA SER A 222 6.08 -1.87 27.43
C SER A 222 4.73 -1.28 27.04
N ASP A 223 3.94 -0.87 28.03
CA ASP A 223 2.64 -0.27 27.82
C ASP A 223 2.77 1.11 27.17
N SER A 224 3.70 1.94 27.65
CA SER A 224 3.94 3.28 27.09
C SER A 224 4.45 3.24 25.65
N ASP A 225 5.25 2.24 25.27
CA ASP A 225 5.69 2.08 23.88
C ASP A 225 4.51 1.70 22.94
N LYS A 226 3.53 0.93 23.42
CA LYS A 226 2.28 0.68 22.68
C LYS A 226 1.44 1.96 22.59
N LEU A 227 1.29 2.72 23.69
CA LEU A 227 0.50 3.95 23.75
C LEU A 227 1.03 5.10 22.87
N LYS A 228 2.27 5.05 22.40
CA LYS A 228 2.83 5.98 21.39
C LYS A 228 2.28 5.75 19.99
N SER A 229 1.66 4.60 19.75
CA SER A 229 1.08 4.24 18.45
C SER A 229 -0.35 4.75 18.35
N GLU A 230 -0.61 5.62 17.40
CA GLU A 230 -1.98 6.08 17.11
C GLU A 230 -2.92 4.93 16.75
N ALA A 231 -2.41 3.93 16.01
CA ALA A 231 -3.16 2.73 15.69
C ALA A 231 -3.59 1.97 16.94
N PHE A 232 -2.72 1.87 17.95
CA PHE A 232 -3.05 1.20 19.20
C PHE A 232 -4.06 1.99 20.05
N LEU A 233 -3.98 3.33 20.07
CA LEU A 233 -5.00 4.16 20.71
C LEU A 233 -6.36 3.97 20.06
N LYS A 234 -6.40 3.83 18.75
CA LYS A 234 -7.62 3.50 18.01
C LYS A 234 -8.16 2.11 18.36
N GLU A 235 -7.28 1.11 18.46
CA GLU A 235 -7.66 -0.24 18.89
C GLU A 235 -8.25 -0.24 20.31
N LEU A 236 -7.68 0.56 21.25
CA LEU A 236 -8.23 0.70 22.60
C LEU A 236 -9.67 1.27 22.57
N GLY A 237 -9.87 2.40 21.90
CA GLY A 237 -11.22 2.99 21.81
C GLY A 237 -12.24 2.07 21.13
N TYR A 238 -11.81 1.30 20.13
CA TYR A 238 -12.67 0.31 19.47
C TYR A 238 -13.00 -0.87 20.39
N ALA A 239 -12.04 -1.32 21.22
CA ALA A 239 -12.25 -2.37 22.21
C ALA A 239 -13.28 -1.95 23.27
N ASP A 240 -13.21 -0.70 23.76
CA ASP A 240 -14.23 -0.13 24.67
C ASP A 240 -15.60 -0.15 24.03
N ALA A 241 -15.71 0.33 22.80
CA ALA A 241 -16.96 0.37 22.05
C ALA A 241 -17.56 -1.03 21.82
N GLU A 242 -16.72 -2.02 21.50
CA GLU A 242 -17.16 -3.41 21.34
C GLU A 242 -17.66 -4.01 22.68
N GLY A 243 -16.97 -3.75 23.78
CA GLY A 243 -17.40 -4.19 25.12
C GLY A 243 -18.74 -3.60 25.53
N ILE A 244 -18.93 -2.29 25.29
CA ILE A 244 -20.20 -1.58 25.51
C ILE A 244 -21.30 -2.17 24.61
N ALA A 245 -21.03 -2.32 23.33
CA ALA A 245 -21.99 -2.83 22.37
C ALA A 245 -22.45 -4.26 22.68
N GLU A 246 -21.54 -5.11 23.12
CA GLU A 246 -21.84 -6.49 23.49
C GLU A 246 -22.69 -6.55 24.76
N THR A 247 -22.35 -5.74 25.77
CA THR A 247 -23.10 -5.66 27.02
C THR A 247 -24.56 -5.24 26.79
N TYR A 248 -24.77 -4.16 26.04
CA TYR A 248 -26.09 -3.59 25.79
C TYR A 248 -26.77 -4.15 24.54
N LYS A 249 -26.20 -5.15 23.90
CA LYS A 249 -26.71 -5.79 22.67
C LYS A 249 -27.06 -4.74 21.60
N LEU A 250 -26.18 -3.76 21.44
CA LEU A 250 -26.36 -2.70 20.46
C LEU A 250 -26.37 -3.31 19.05
N SER A 251 -27.37 -2.94 18.27
CA SER A 251 -27.46 -3.41 16.90
C SER A 251 -26.34 -2.79 16.06
N SER A 252 -25.58 -3.60 15.33
CA SER A 252 -24.63 -3.11 14.34
C SER A 252 -25.29 -2.39 13.17
N GLY A 253 -26.60 -2.30 13.18
CA GLY A 253 -27.41 -1.75 12.11
C GLY A 253 -27.51 -2.65 10.88
N TRP A 254 -26.71 -3.72 10.81
CA TRP A 254 -26.76 -4.65 9.68
C TRP A 254 -27.98 -5.54 9.70
N GLU A 255 -28.67 -5.60 8.58
CA GLU A 255 -29.81 -6.46 8.33
C GLU A 255 -29.59 -7.26 7.03
N ILE A 256 -30.03 -8.52 7.01
CA ILE A 256 -30.07 -9.35 5.81
C ILE A 256 -31.47 -9.31 5.23
N ASP A 257 -31.58 -8.90 3.98
CA ASP A 257 -32.79 -8.93 3.19
C ASP A 257 -32.53 -9.61 1.85
N ASN A 258 -33.27 -10.68 1.56
CA ASN A 258 -33.09 -11.50 0.36
C ASN A 258 -31.62 -11.97 0.15
N GLY A 259 -30.88 -12.28 1.23
CA GLY A 259 -29.50 -12.71 1.21
C GLY A 259 -28.48 -11.59 0.94
N ARG A 260 -28.90 -10.33 0.90
CA ARG A 260 -28.04 -9.15 0.74
C ARG A 260 -28.06 -8.30 2.01
N TRP A 261 -26.97 -7.62 2.26
CA TRP A 261 -26.80 -6.78 3.45
C TRP A 261 -27.31 -5.36 3.24
N LYS A 262 -28.04 -4.84 4.23
CA LYS A 262 -28.44 -3.44 4.39
C LYS A 262 -27.91 -2.90 5.70
N LEU A 263 -27.63 -1.60 5.77
CA LEU A 263 -27.25 -0.92 7.00
C LEU A 263 -28.37 0.06 7.40
N LYS A 264 -28.96 -0.18 8.56
CA LYS A 264 -29.94 0.74 9.15
C LYS A 264 -29.19 1.82 9.92
N LEU A 265 -29.44 3.07 9.58
CA LEU A 265 -28.81 4.24 10.20
C LEU A 265 -29.50 4.60 11.52
N ALA A 266 -28.88 5.49 12.31
CA ALA A 266 -29.39 5.91 13.60
C ALA A 266 -30.78 6.58 13.53
N ASP A 267 -31.12 7.25 12.44
CA ASP A 267 -32.41 7.86 12.17
C ASP A 267 -33.52 6.87 11.75
N GLY A 268 -33.15 5.59 11.65
CA GLY A 268 -34.05 4.51 11.24
C GLY A 268 -34.18 4.29 9.74
N THR A 269 -33.54 5.12 8.90
CA THR A 269 -33.45 4.94 7.44
C THR A 269 -32.37 3.92 7.08
N TYR A 270 -32.29 3.52 5.79
CA TYR A 270 -31.22 2.67 5.30
C TYR A 270 -30.20 3.50 4.54
N ALA A 271 -28.90 3.15 4.69
CA ALA A 271 -27.85 3.72 3.88
C ALA A 271 -28.13 3.48 2.39
N THR A 272 -28.06 4.53 1.57
CA THR A 272 -28.31 4.47 0.13
C THR A 272 -27.41 5.46 -0.60
N SER A 273 -26.84 5.06 -1.73
CA SER A 273 -25.91 5.86 -2.56
C SER A 273 -24.85 6.58 -1.72
N SER A 274 -24.30 5.90 -0.73
CA SER A 274 -23.41 6.53 0.26
C SER A 274 -22.31 5.59 0.76
N TRP A 275 -21.20 6.20 1.13
CA TRP A 275 -20.14 5.54 1.88
C TRP A 275 -20.52 5.45 3.35
N GLN A 276 -20.25 4.30 3.96
CA GLN A 276 -20.42 4.11 5.40
C GLN A 276 -19.17 3.44 5.98
N GLN A 277 -18.81 3.84 7.19
CA GLN A 277 -17.72 3.20 7.93
C GLN A 277 -18.32 2.48 9.13
N VAL A 278 -18.05 1.18 9.26
CA VAL A 278 -18.51 0.36 10.37
C VAL A 278 -17.33 -0.47 10.87
N LYS A 279 -17.01 -0.36 12.15
CA LYS A 279 -15.89 -1.07 12.78
C LYS A 279 -14.57 -0.94 12.00
N GLY A 280 -14.24 0.27 11.58
CA GLY A 280 -13.02 0.59 10.85
C GLY A 280 -12.97 0.13 9.39
N LYS A 281 -13.99 -0.57 8.89
CA LYS A 281 -14.10 -0.98 7.48
C LYS A 281 -15.05 -0.06 6.74
N LYS A 282 -14.74 0.23 5.48
CA LYS A 282 -15.60 1.03 4.59
C LYS A 282 -16.47 0.15 3.72
N TYR A 283 -17.68 0.63 3.46
CA TYR A 283 -18.70 -0.03 2.67
C TYR A 283 -19.37 0.99 1.75
N TRP A 284 -19.80 0.56 0.58
CA TRP A 284 -20.66 1.35 -0.29
C TRP A 284 -22.04 0.73 -0.40
N PHE A 285 -23.07 1.57 -0.31
CA PHE A 285 -24.46 1.16 -0.48
C PHE A 285 -24.99 1.71 -1.80
N GLY A 286 -25.57 0.85 -2.61
CA GLY A 286 -26.18 1.24 -3.88
C GLY A 286 -27.47 2.04 -3.69
N ALA A 287 -28.04 2.53 -4.78
CA ALA A 287 -29.34 3.22 -4.77
C ALA A 287 -30.48 2.32 -4.29
N ASP A 288 -30.29 1.00 -4.31
CA ASP A 288 -31.20 -0.02 -3.78
C ASP A 288 -31.02 -0.29 -2.29
N SER A 289 -30.18 0.49 -1.60
CA SER A 289 -29.83 0.39 -0.16
C SER A 289 -29.10 -0.90 0.23
N TYR A 290 -28.57 -1.66 -0.70
CA TYR A 290 -27.77 -2.84 -0.38
C TYR A 290 -26.27 -2.54 -0.46
N ALA A 291 -25.51 -3.13 0.47
CA ALA A 291 -24.06 -3.15 0.41
C ALA A 291 -23.60 -3.90 -0.85
N VAL A 292 -22.62 -3.35 -1.54
CA VAL A 292 -22.12 -3.88 -2.80
C VAL A 292 -20.95 -4.85 -2.59
N THR A 293 -20.72 -5.73 -3.57
CA THR A 293 -19.57 -6.63 -3.65
C THR A 293 -18.93 -6.55 -5.03
N GLY A 294 -17.68 -7.03 -5.16
CA GLY A 294 -16.95 -7.04 -6.43
C GLY A 294 -16.55 -5.63 -6.88
N TRP A 295 -16.31 -5.50 -8.18
CA TRP A 295 -15.94 -4.22 -8.78
C TRP A 295 -17.12 -3.25 -8.87
N GLN A 296 -16.90 -2.04 -8.40
CA GLN A 296 -17.85 -0.93 -8.49
C GLN A 296 -17.17 0.31 -9.05
N THR A 297 -17.91 1.09 -9.83
CA THR A 297 -17.49 2.43 -10.26
C THR A 297 -18.32 3.45 -9.49
N ILE A 298 -17.64 4.25 -8.67
CA ILE A 298 -18.24 5.27 -7.82
C ILE A 298 -17.47 6.57 -8.11
N ASP A 299 -18.16 7.62 -8.53
CA ASP A 299 -17.56 8.91 -8.87
C ASP A 299 -16.36 8.77 -9.84
N GLU A 300 -16.57 8.02 -10.93
CA GLU A 300 -15.59 7.73 -11.99
C GLU A 300 -14.36 6.91 -11.53
N LYS A 301 -14.25 6.53 -10.26
CA LYS A 301 -13.17 5.71 -9.70
C LYS A 301 -13.64 4.27 -9.53
N ARG A 302 -12.77 3.31 -9.80
CA ARG A 302 -13.06 1.89 -9.59
C ARG A 302 -12.57 1.42 -8.24
N TYR A 303 -13.42 0.69 -7.55
CA TYR A 303 -13.19 0.10 -6.23
C TYR A 303 -13.52 -1.39 -6.25
N TYR A 304 -12.95 -2.15 -5.34
CA TYR A 304 -13.29 -3.55 -5.15
C TYR A 304 -13.76 -3.82 -3.72
N PHE A 305 -14.91 -4.47 -3.60
CA PHE A 305 -15.48 -4.88 -2.32
C PHE A 305 -15.43 -6.40 -2.23
N ASP A 306 -14.95 -6.94 -1.11
CA ASP A 306 -14.87 -8.37 -0.91
C ASP A 306 -16.25 -9.02 -0.65
N SER A 307 -16.27 -10.34 -0.42
CA SER A 307 -17.52 -11.07 -0.16
C SER A 307 -18.23 -10.66 1.13
N SER A 308 -17.55 -9.96 2.04
CA SER A 308 -18.13 -9.34 3.23
C SER A 308 -18.65 -7.92 2.98
N CYS A 309 -18.69 -7.47 1.73
CA CYS A 309 -19.01 -6.11 1.28
C CYS A 309 -17.99 -5.04 1.72
N ALA A 310 -16.87 -5.42 2.33
CA ALA A 310 -15.86 -4.46 2.80
C ALA A 310 -14.95 -4.02 1.65
N LEU A 311 -14.62 -2.71 1.62
CA LEU A 311 -13.67 -2.14 0.66
C LEU A 311 -12.29 -2.77 0.84
N ARG A 312 -11.70 -3.24 -0.26
CA ARG A 312 -10.31 -3.67 -0.31
C ARG A 312 -9.41 -2.47 -0.57
N THR A 313 -8.33 -2.37 0.20
CA THR A 313 -7.38 -1.25 0.14
C THR A 313 -5.96 -1.76 0.15
N ASP A 314 -5.03 -0.92 -0.31
CA ASP A 314 -3.59 -0.99 -0.11
C ASP A 314 -2.97 -2.36 -0.44
N GLY A 315 -2.90 -2.68 -1.71
CA GLY A 315 -2.23 -3.91 -2.11
C GLY A 315 -2.67 -4.51 -3.43
N TRP A 316 -2.04 -5.65 -3.72
CA TRP A 316 -2.37 -6.46 -4.87
C TRP A 316 -3.68 -7.23 -4.66
N LEU A 317 -4.56 -7.10 -5.62
CA LEU A 317 -5.80 -7.88 -5.74
C LEU A 317 -5.68 -8.80 -6.95
N LYS A 318 -5.89 -10.10 -6.75
CA LYS A 318 -6.05 -11.06 -7.84
C LYS A 318 -7.53 -11.32 -8.07
N ASP A 319 -8.02 -11.03 -9.25
CA ASP A 319 -9.40 -11.25 -9.63
C ASP A 319 -9.47 -11.76 -11.08
N ASP A 320 -10.24 -12.82 -11.32
CA ASP A 320 -10.38 -13.49 -12.62
C ASP A 320 -9.02 -13.71 -13.34
N GLY A 321 -8.05 -14.26 -12.61
CA GLY A 321 -6.71 -14.58 -13.12
C GLY A 321 -5.79 -13.38 -13.36
N SER A 322 -6.27 -12.14 -13.26
CA SER A 322 -5.51 -10.90 -13.45
C SER A 322 -5.17 -10.25 -12.11
N TRP A 323 -4.05 -9.51 -12.07
CA TRP A 323 -3.65 -8.73 -10.92
C TRP A 323 -3.99 -7.26 -11.11
N TYR A 324 -4.40 -6.61 -10.02
CA TYR A 324 -4.73 -5.20 -9.93
C TYR A 324 -4.08 -4.60 -8.69
N TRP A 325 -3.79 -3.32 -8.69
CA TRP A 325 -3.31 -2.62 -7.51
C TRP A 325 -4.37 -1.65 -7.00
N LEU A 326 -4.67 -1.74 -5.69
CA LEU A 326 -5.57 -0.81 -5.00
C LEU A 326 -4.72 0.10 -4.11
N SER A 327 -4.99 1.41 -4.15
CA SER A 327 -4.36 2.39 -3.28
C SER A 327 -4.82 2.24 -1.81
N SER A 328 -4.24 3.00 -0.91
CA SER A 328 -4.68 3.10 0.49
C SER A 328 -6.12 3.60 0.63
N SER A 329 -6.60 4.40 -0.32
CA SER A 329 -8.02 4.81 -0.39
C SER A 329 -8.92 3.77 -1.08
N GLY A 330 -8.40 2.64 -1.54
CA GLY A 330 -9.14 1.58 -2.23
C GLY A 330 -9.33 1.81 -3.73
N VAL A 331 -8.86 2.93 -4.29
CA VAL A 331 -8.99 3.23 -5.72
C VAL A 331 -8.07 2.33 -6.54
N MET A 332 -8.62 1.68 -7.57
CA MET A 332 -7.84 0.92 -8.55
C MET A 332 -6.87 1.85 -9.28
N GLN A 333 -5.60 1.47 -9.28
CA GLN A 333 -4.54 2.22 -9.96
C GLN A 333 -4.39 1.78 -11.40
N THR A 334 -3.90 2.70 -12.24
CA THR A 334 -3.60 2.47 -13.66
C THR A 334 -2.28 3.17 -14.04
N GLY A 335 -1.68 2.78 -15.16
CA GLY A 335 -0.43 3.35 -15.62
C GLY A 335 0.80 2.80 -14.89
N TRP A 336 1.85 3.60 -14.75
CA TRP A 336 3.09 3.22 -14.11
C TRP A 336 2.95 3.17 -12.59
N LEU A 337 3.37 2.05 -12.00
CA LEU A 337 3.39 1.83 -10.56
C LEU A 337 4.80 1.41 -10.10
N LYS A 338 5.33 2.07 -9.09
CA LYS A 338 6.62 1.70 -8.49
C LYS A 338 6.43 1.22 -7.06
N LEU A 339 6.84 -0.02 -6.78
CA LEU A 339 6.76 -0.63 -5.46
C LEU A 339 8.12 -1.22 -5.07
N GLY A 340 8.67 -0.85 -3.93
CA GLY A 340 9.93 -1.41 -3.44
C GLY A 340 11.10 -1.32 -4.43
N GLY A 341 11.12 -0.29 -5.30
CA GLY A 341 12.14 -0.13 -6.34
C GLY A 341 11.80 -0.79 -7.68
N THR A 342 10.83 -1.68 -7.75
CA THR A 342 10.37 -2.38 -8.96
C THR A 342 9.25 -1.61 -9.64
N TRP A 343 9.33 -1.52 -10.98
CA TRP A 343 8.29 -0.91 -11.79
C TRP A 343 7.33 -1.96 -12.34
N TYR A 344 6.04 -1.60 -12.36
CA TYR A 344 4.93 -2.34 -12.93
C TYR A 344 4.16 -1.45 -13.89
N TRP A 345 3.48 -2.04 -14.85
CA TRP A 345 2.54 -1.35 -15.71
C TRP A 345 1.13 -1.90 -15.51
N LEU A 346 0.21 -0.99 -15.20
CA LEU A 346 -1.20 -1.30 -15.06
C LEU A 346 -1.93 -0.70 -16.26
N ASP A 347 -2.63 -1.53 -17.00
CA ASP A 347 -3.33 -1.10 -18.22
C ASP A 347 -4.26 0.09 -17.94
N PRO A 348 -4.15 1.19 -18.68
CA PRO A 348 -4.89 2.42 -18.38
C PRO A 348 -6.42 2.29 -18.44
N GLN A 349 -6.94 1.32 -19.18
CA GLN A 349 -8.39 1.13 -19.38
C GLN A 349 -8.95 0.10 -18.39
N THR A 350 -8.20 -0.96 -18.15
CA THR A 350 -8.68 -2.11 -17.37
C THR A 350 -8.11 -2.18 -15.96
N GLY A 351 -6.96 -1.54 -15.70
CA GLY A 351 -6.19 -1.64 -14.45
C GLY A 351 -5.41 -2.95 -14.32
N LYS A 352 -5.44 -3.84 -15.32
CA LYS A 352 -4.74 -5.13 -15.27
C LYS A 352 -3.23 -4.95 -15.31
N MET A 353 -2.52 -5.67 -14.44
CA MET A 353 -1.06 -5.71 -14.46
C MET A 353 -0.55 -6.39 -15.72
N ALA A 354 0.35 -5.73 -16.43
CA ALA A 354 0.99 -6.26 -17.63
C ALA A 354 2.01 -7.35 -17.30
N THR A 355 2.07 -8.33 -18.18
CA THR A 355 3.14 -9.35 -18.26
C THR A 355 3.53 -9.53 -19.72
N GLY A 356 4.79 -9.91 -19.99
CA GLY A 356 5.30 -10.03 -21.35
C GLY A 356 5.54 -8.66 -22.00
N TRP A 357 5.49 -8.64 -23.34
CA TRP A 357 5.67 -7.41 -24.12
C TRP A 357 4.45 -6.51 -24.06
N THR A 358 4.66 -5.25 -23.70
CA THR A 358 3.60 -4.25 -23.60
C THR A 358 4.08 -2.91 -24.17
N THR A 359 3.23 -2.22 -24.91
CA THR A 359 3.47 -0.83 -25.33
C THR A 359 2.78 0.08 -24.31
N ALA A 360 3.56 0.91 -23.63
CA ALA A 360 3.03 1.87 -22.65
C ALA A 360 2.48 3.14 -23.34
N SER A 361 1.90 4.03 -22.57
CA SER A 361 1.27 5.27 -23.09
C SER A 361 2.25 6.25 -23.74
N ASP A 362 3.56 6.10 -23.47
CA ASP A 362 4.65 6.87 -24.08
C ASP A 362 5.06 6.35 -25.49
N GLY A 363 4.40 5.29 -25.97
CA GLY A 363 4.66 4.66 -27.26
C GLY A 363 5.84 3.71 -27.29
N HIS A 364 6.57 3.53 -26.18
CA HIS A 364 7.69 2.61 -26.09
C HIS A 364 7.24 1.20 -25.70
N ARG A 365 7.97 0.20 -26.16
CA ARG A 365 7.77 -1.20 -25.78
C ARG A 365 8.61 -1.53 -24.56
N TYR A 366 8.00 -2.23 -23.63
CA TYR A 366 8.59 -2.72 -22.38
C TYR A 366 8.37 -4.22 -22.25
N TYR A 367 9.21 -4.89 -21.50
CA TYR A 367 9.03 -6.27 -21.17
C TYR A 367 8.88 -6.46 -19.66
N PHE A 368 7.81 -7.12 -19.26
CA PHE A 368 7.50 -7.46 -17.87
C PHE A 368 7.60 -8.98 -17.72
N ASP A 369 8.23 -9.46 -16.67
CA ASP A 369 8.30 -10.88 -16.39
C ASP A 369 6.94 -11.44 -15.92
N GLY A 370 6.90 -12.75 -15.59
CA GLY A 370 5.67 -13.40 -15.13
C GLY A 370 5.13 -12.87 -13.78
N SER A 371 5.94 -12.13 -13.03
CA SER A 371 5.53 -11.45 -11.80
C SER A 371 5.03 -10.01 -12.06
N GLY A 372 5.08 -9.54 -13.30
CA GLY A 372 4.77 -8.16 -13.69
C GLY A 372 5.92 -7.18 -13.49
N ALA A 373 7.11 -7.64 -13.08
CA ALA A 373 8.26 -6.78 -12.87
C ALA A 373 8.88 -6.34 -14.20
N MET A 374 9.04 -5.02 -14.40
CA MET A 374 9.69 -4.45 -15.58
C MET A 374 11.15 -4.90 -15.65
N GLN A 375 11.56 -5.38 -16.82
CA GLN A 375 12.92 -5.81 -17.08
C GLN A 375 13.77 -4.65 -17.65
N THR A 376 15.08 -4.70 -17.40
CA THR A 376 16.10 -3.77 -17.92
C THR A 376 17.36 -4.53 -18.33
N GLY A 377 18.15 -3.93 -19.22
CA GLY A 377 19.36 -4.58 -19.73
C GLY A 377 19.06 -5.68 -20.75
N TRP A 378 19.91 -6.70 -20.83
CA TRP A 378 19.73 -7.83 -21.73
C TRP A 378 18.60 -8.75 -21.25
N ALA A 379 17.62 -9.00 -22.08
CA ALA A 379 16.50 -9.90 -21.81
C ALA A 379 16.37 -10.98 -22.92
N LYS A 380 16.29 -12.24 -22.54
CA LYS A 380 16.03 -13.34 -23.48
C LYS A 380 14.58 -13.77 -23.44
N VAL A 381 13.85 -13.50 -24.50
CA VAL A 381 12.41 -13.79 -24.58
C VAL A 381 12.14 -14.72 -25.77
N GLY A 382 11.54 -15.86 -25.50
CA GLY A 382 11.26 -16.85 -26.55
C GLY A 382 12.49 -17.34 -27.34
N GLY A 383 13.67 -17.33 -26.69
CA GLY A 383 14.93 -17.73 -27.32
C GLY A 383 15.71 -16.57 -27.96
N THR A 384 15.10 -15.42 -28.20
CA THR A 384 15.69 -14.23 -28.82
C THR A 384 16.14 -13.21 -27.75
N TRP A 385 17.30 -12.58 -27.98
CA TRP A 385 17.81 -11.54 -27.11
C TRP A 385 17.32 -10.15 -27.53
N TYR A 386 17.03 -9.33 -26.54
CA TYR A 386 16.63 -7.93 -26.66
C TYR A 386 17.42 -7.11 -25.65
N TYR A 387 17.57 -5.82 -25.91
CA TYR A 387 18.15 -4.90 -24.93
C TYR A 387 17.14 -3.84 -24.52
N LEU A 388 16.94 -3.73 -23.21
CA LEU A 388 16.06 -2.77 -22.57
C LEU A 388 16.93 -1.70 -21.89
N SER A 389 16.62 -0.43 -22.09
CA SER A 389 17.35 0.68 -21.47
C SER A 389 17.28 0.63 -19.94
N GLY A 390 17.99 1.52 -19.26
CA GLY A 390 17.84 1.69 -17.80
C GLY A 390 16.43 2.12 -17.37
N SER A 391 15.65 2.73 -18.28
CA SER A 391 14.24 3.04 -18.08
C SER A 391 13.28 1.90 -18.48
N GLY A 392 13.80 0.76 -18.94
CA GLY A 392 13.03 -0.40 -19.39
C GLY A 392 12.58 -0.36 -20.85
N ALA A 393 12.73 0.76 -21.56
CA ALA A 393 12.33 0.88 -22.94
C ALA A 393 13.19 0.02 -23.88
N MET A 394 12.54 -0.77 -24.75
CA MET A 394 13.20 -1.60 -25.75
C MET A 394 14.04 -0.72 -26.69
N GLN A 395 15.29 -1.12 -26.91
CA GLN A 395 16.22 -0.44 -27.81
C GLN A 395 16.21 -1.11 -29.18
N THR A 396 16.49 -0.32 -30.22
CA THR A 396 16.63 -0.76 -31.61
C THR A 396 17.85 -0.08 -32.23
N GLY A 397 18.33 -0.61 -33.38
CA GLY A 397 19.49 -0.08 -34.07
C GLY A 397 20.83 -0.43 -33.40
N TRP A 398 21.82 0.43 -33.57
CA TRP A 398 23.16 0.22 -33.03
C TRP A 398 23.20 0.39 -31.51
N LEU A 399 23.76 -0.61 -30.83
CA LEU A 399 24.02 -0.60 -29.40
C LEU A 399 25.51 -0.85 -29.10
N SER A 400 26.13 0.07 -28.39
CA SER A 400 27.49 -0.15 -27.82
C SER A 400 27.38 -0.53 -26.35
N LYS A 401 27.86 -1.72 -25.99
CA LYS A 401 27.80 -2.21 -24.61
C LYS A 401 28.98 -3.11 -24.28
N GLY A 402 29.64 -2.85 -23.14
CA GLY A 402 30.76 -3.68 -22.68
C GLY A 402 31.94 -3.76 -23.64
N GLY A 403 32.20 -2.69 -24.43
CA GLY A 403 33.26 -2.65 -25.41
C GLY A 403 32.95 -3.33 -26.75
N SER A 404 31.75 -3.89 -26.91
CA SER A 404 31.27 -4.52 -28.14
C SER A 404 30.12 -3.74 -28.74
N TRP A 405 29.97 -3.83 -30.07
CA TRP A 405 28.82 -3.31 -30.79
C TRP A 405 27.84 -4.45 -31.10
N TYR A 406 26.56 -4.12 -31.03
CA TYR A 406 25.46 -5.00 -31.34
C TYR A 406 24.51 -4.30 -32.29
N TRP A 407 23.78 -5.06 -33.08
CA TRP A 407 22.69 -4.56 -33.90
C TRP A 407 21.36 -5.12 -33.40
N LEU A 408 20.45 -4.25 -33.11
CA LEU A 408 19.10 -4.58 -32.68
C LEU A 408 18.17 -4.22 -33.85
N ASP A 409 17.44 -5.18 -34.36
CA ASP A 409 16.55 -5.01 -35.50
C ASP A 409 15.58 -3.83 -35.27
N PRO A 410 15.47 -2.89 -36.22
CA PRO A 410 14.71 -1.66 -36.04
C PRO A 410 13.23 -1.86 -35.74
N ASP A 411 12.63 -2.93 -36.26
CA ASP A 411 11.20 -3.20 -36.15
C ASP A 411 10.87 -4.06 -34.92
N SER A 412 11.61 -5.13 -34.74
CA SER A 412 11.36 -6.12 -33.69
C SER A 412 12.15 -5.87 -32.39
N GLY A 413 13.29 -5.18 -32.47
CA GLY A 413 14.28 -5.04 -31.38
C GLY A 413 15.14 -6.29 -31.15
N ALA A 414 15.00 -7.31 -31.98
CA ALA A 414 15.75 -8.57 -31.86
C ALA A 414 17.26 -8.36 -32.10
N MET A 415 18.10 -8.93 -31.24
CA MET A 415 19.55 -8.88 -31.41
C MET A 415 19.97 -9.73 -32.60
N ALA A 416 20.70 -9.12 -33.54
CA ALA A 416 21.23 -9.79 -34.72
C ALA A 416 22.34 -10.80 -34.38
N THR A 417 22.39 -11.87 -35.16
CA THR A 417 23.48 -12.85 -35.18
C THR A 417 23.71 -13.27 -36.63
N GLY A 418 24.97 -13.57 -36.99
CA GLY A 418 25.31 -13.87 -38.36
C GLY A 418 25.44 -12.59 -39.20
N TRP A 419 25.19 -12.71 -40.52
CA TRP A 419 25.23 -11.59 -41.45
C TRP A 419 23.92 -10.77 -41.35
N GLU A 420 24.09 -9.46 -41.16
CA GLU A 420 22.99 -8.51 -41.10
C GLU A 420 23.30 -7.22 -41.84
N LYS A 421 22.30 -6.66 -42.53
CA LYS A 421 22.41 -5.40 -43.25
C LYS A 421 21.85 -4.27 -42.39
N ALA A 422 22.73 -3.41 -41.90
CA ALA A 422 22.31 -2.30 -41.05
C ALA A 422 21.66 -1.16 -41.85
N SER A 423 21.11 -0.16 -41.15
CA SER A 423 20.40 0.98 -41.74
C SER A 423 21.24 1.86 -42.67
N ASP A 424 22.59 1.79 -42.57
CA ASP A 424 23.52 2.47 -43.47
C ASP A 424 23.71 1.73 -44.81
N GLY A 425 23.01 0.61 -45.00
CA GLY A 425 23.07 -0.20 -46.22
C GLY A 425 24.26 -1.14 -46.33
N LYS A 426 25.13 -1.19 -45.31
CA LYS A 426 26.32 -2.06 -45.29
C LYS A 426 26.02 -3.36 -44.54
N TRP A 427 26.77 -4.41 -44.93
CA TRP A 427 26.73 -5.70 -44.27
C TRP A 427 27.72 -5.75 -43.12
N TYR A 428 27.27 -6.36 -42.01
CA TYR A 428 28.04 -6.61 -40.80
C TYR A 428 27.89 -8.07 -40.38
N TYR A 429 28.83 -8.59 -39.64
CA TYR A 429 28.75 -9.93 -39.10
C TYR A 429 28.81 -9.92 -37.57
N PHE A 430 27.83 -10.59 -36.98
CA PHE A 430 27.64 -10.70 -35.53
C PHE A 430 27.86 -12.15 -35.10
N GLU A 431 28.64 -12.39 -34.07
CA GLU A 431 28.80 -13.72 -33.48
C GLU A 431 27.50 -14.24 -32.89
N GLY A 432 27.49 -15.53 -32.47
CA GLY A 432 26.35 -16.10 -31.73
C GLY A 432 26.04 -15.42 -30.40
N SER A 433 27.00 -14.65 -29.86
CA SER A 433 26.85 -13.75 -28.72
C SER A 433 26.20 -12.41 -29.09
N GLY A 434 25.99 -12.12 -30.36
CA GLY A 434 25.54 -10.84 -30.88
C GLY A 434 26.65 -9.78 -31.03
N ALA A 435 27.88 -10.07 -30.62
CA ALA A 435 29.00 -9.12 -30.74
C ALA A 435 29.45 -8.98 -32.19
N MET A 436 29.54 -7.71 -32.66
CA MET A 436 30.01 -7.38 -34.01
C MET A 436 31.47 -7.74 -34.16
N GLN A 437 31.80 -8.37 -35.26
CA GLN A 437 33.18 -8.62 -35.68
C GLN A 437 33.74 -7.40 -36.45
N SER A 438 35.01 -7.10 -36.27
CA SER A 438 35.70 -6.01 -36.99
C SER A 438 37.20 -6.26 -37.14
N SER A 439 37.84 -5.55 -38.07
CA SER A 439 39.28 -5.57 -38.31
C SER A 439 39.85 -6.97 -38.55
N ARG A 440 39.17 -7.83 -39.30
CA ARG A 440 39.57 -9.24 -39.45
C ARG A 440 39.03 -9.93 -40.69
N TRP A 441 39.73 -10.98 -41.09
CA TRP A 441 39.23 -11.97 -42.01
C TRP A 441 38.19 -12.85 -41.36
N LEU A 442 37.10 -13.08 -42.07
CA LEU A 442 36.01 -13.97 -41.65
C LEU A 442 35.81 -15.09 -42.65
N LYS A 443 35.95 -16.34 -42.22
CA LYS A 443 35.68 -17.51 -43.05
C LYS A 443 34.27 -18.03 -42.81
N GLN A 444 33.49 -18.15 -43.86
CA GLN A 444 32.15 -18.75 -43.82
C GLN A 444 32.04 -19.87 -44.86
N GLY A 445 32.03 -21.11 -44.42
CA GLY A 445 32.19 -22.26 -45.32
C GLY A 445 33.51 -22.25 -46.08
N THR A 446 33.46 -22.14 -47.40
CA THR A 446 34.65 -22.01 -48.26
C THR A 446 35.02 -20.57 -48.60
N ALA A 447 34.10 -19.63 -48.33
CA ALA A 447 34.29 -18.21 -48.67
C ALA A 447 34.99 -17.43 -47.57
N TRP A 448 35.83 -16.46 -47.98
CA TRP A 448 36.48 -15.51 -47.11
C TRP A 448 35.92 -14.12 -47.35
N TYR A 449 35.74 -13.38 -46.26
CA TYR A 449 35.30 -11.98 -46.24
C TYR A 449 36.27 -11.16 -45.39
N TYR A 450 36.28 -9.86 -45.57
CA TYR A 450 37.06 -8.97 -44.70
C TYR A 450 36.15 -7.92 -44.07
N LEU A 451 36.23 -7.78 -42.77
CA LEU A 451 35.51 -6.77 -42.01
C LEU A 451 36.45 -5.65 -41.64
N SER A 452 36.09 -4.42 -41.98
CA SER A 452 36.85 -3.20 -41.69
C SER A 452 36.97 -2.90 -40.20
N GLY A 453 37.71 -1.86 -39.84
CA GLY A 453 37.76 -1.35 -38.46
C GLY A 453 36.40 -0.91 -37.92
N SER A 454 35.48 -0.47 -38.78
CA SER A 454 34.11 -0.17 -38.40
C SER A 454 33.20 -1.39 -38.34
N GLY A 455 33.67 -2.57 -38.68
CA GLY A 455 32.89 -3.82 -38.79
C GLY A 455 32.19 -4.02 -40.13
N ALA A 456 32.18 -3.02 -41.00
CA ALA A 456 31.52 -3.14 -42.30
C ALA A 456 32.29 -4.10 -43.22
N MET A 457 31.57 -4.99 -43.91
CA MET A 457 32.07 -5.88 -44.93
C MET A 457 32.72 -5.05 -46.06
N GLN A 458 33.97 -5.39 -46.41
CA GLN A 458 34.68 -4.74 -47.49
C GLN A 458 34.30 -5.33 -48.83
N THR A 459 34.28 -4.47 -49.86
CA THR A 459 34.08 -4.84 -51.26
C THR A 459 35.09 -4.07 -52.11
N GLY A 460 35.41 -4.57 -53.33
CA GLY A 460 36.41 -3.99 -54.19
C GLY A 460 37.85 -4.32 -53.75
N TRP A 461 38.82 -3.51 -54.17
CA TRP A 461 40.21 -3.69 -53.81
C TRP A 461 40.47 -3.41 -52.33
N LEU A 462 41.14 -4.35 -51.69
CA LEU A 462 41.52 -4.31 -50.27
C LEU A 462 43.03 -4.50 -50.11
N LEU A 463 43.70 -3.51 -49.55
CA LEU A 463 45.10 -3.66 -49.10
C LEU A 463 45.11 -4.01 -47.60
N THR A 464 45.63 -5.18 -47.27
CA THR A 464 45.79 -5.59 -45.86
C THR A 464 46.96 -6.56 -45.72
N GLY A 465 47.74 -6.48 -44.63
CA GLY A 465 48.89 -7.33 -44.41
C GLY A 465 49.99 -7.20 -45.49
N GLY A 466 50.03 -6.08 -46.20
CA GLY A 466 51.01 -5.84 -47.28
C GLY A 466 50.68 -6.47 -48.62
N ALA A 467 49.52 -7.08 -48.80
CA ALA A 467 49.02 -7.67 -50.03
C ALA A 467 47.67 -7.10 -50.43
N TRP A 468 47.42 -7.03 -51.74
CA TRP A 468 46.14 -6.65 -52.29
C TRP A 468 45.24 -7.89 -52.48
N TYR A 469 43.94 -7.71 -52.23
CA TYR A 469 42.88 -8.70 -52.42
C TYR A 469 41.73 -8.06 -53.17
N TRP A 470 40.97 -8.84 -53.89
CA TRP A 470 39.72 -8.39 -54.48
C TRP A 470 38.52 -9.02 -53.74
N MET A 471 37.68 -8.14 -53.25
CA MET A 471 36.42 -8.51 -52.59
C MET A 471 35.30 -8.23 -53.56
N ASP A 472 34.54 -9.26 -53.95
CA ASP A 472 33.47 -9.14 -54.90
C ASP A 472 32.47 -8.05 -54.51
N PRO A 473 32.14 -7.10 -55.41
CA PRO A 473 31.28 -5.96 -55.04
C PRO A 473 29.86 -6.30 -54.61
N GLU A 474 29.31 -7.45 -55.07
CA GLU A 474 27.93 -7.86 -54.73
C GLU A 474 27.89 -8.75 -53.49
N SER A 475 28.74 -9.76 -53.46
CA SER A 475 28.74 -10.77 -52.40
C SER A 475 29.71 -10.48 -51.25
N GLY A 476 30.71 -9.62 -51.45
CA GLY A 476 31.80 -9.39 -50.51
C GLY A 476 32.80 -10.56 -50.40
N MET A 477 32.67 -11.61 -51.18
CA MET A 477 33.55 -12.77 -51.14
C MET A 477 34.92 -12.44 -51.73
N MET A 478 35.97 -12.92 -51.11
CA MET A 478 37.33 -12.83 -51.65
C MET A 478 37.44 -13.66 -52.92
N ALA A 479 37.83 -13.01 -53.99
CA ALA A 479 38.07 -13.66 -55.26
C ALA A 479 39.44 -14.39 -55.28
N THR A 480 39.52 -15.42 -56.08
CA THR A 480 40.74 -16.17 -56.37
C THR A 480 40.80 -16.49 -57.86
N GLY A 481 41.98 -16.73 -58.39
CA GLY A 481 42.20 -16.98 -59.83
C GLY A 481 42.20 -15.69 -60.64
N TRP A 482 41.87 -15.83 -61.92
CA TRP A 482 41.85 -14.70 -62.87
C TRP A 482 40.64 -13.76 -62.62
N LEU A 483 40.94 -12.45 -62.59
CA LEU A 483 39.94 -11.38 -62.40
C LEU A 483 40.14 -10.33 -63.50
N GLU A 484 39.06 -10.04 -64.23
CA GLU A 484 38.99 -8.87 -65.08
C GLU A 484 38.33 -7.71 -64.33
N ASN A 485 39.04 -6.60 -64.21
CA ASN A 485 38.48 -5.41 -63.53
C ASN A 485 39.03 -4.13 -64.17
N GLY A 486 38.12 -3.25 -64.60
CA GLY A 486 38.50 -1.97 -65.25
C GLY A 486 39.23 -2.12 -66.58
N GLY A 487 39.07 -3.23 -67.30
CA GLY A 487 39.74 -3.50 -68.57
C GLY A 487 41.16 -4.05 -68.46
N ALA A 488 41.59 -4.39 -67.26
CA ALA A 488 42.87 -5.06 -66.97
C ALA A 488 42.61 -6.43 -66.31
N TRP A 489 43.51 -7.37 -66.55
CA TRP A 489 43.50 -8.70 -65.95
C TRP A 489 44.46 -8.77 -64.76
N TYR A 490 43.96 -9.36 -63.69
CA TYR A 490 44.72 -9.61 -62.44
C TYR A 490 44.67 -11.11 -62.11
N TYR A 491 45.66 -11.59 -61.41
CA TYR A 491 45.65 -12.94 -60.87
C TYR A 491 45.70 -12.93 -59.35
N LEU A 492 44.75 -13.60 -58.76
CA LEU A 492 44.63 -13.73 -57.29
C LEU A 492 44.97 -15.17 -56.92
N ASP A 493 46.00 -15.34 -56.09
CA ASP A 493 46.53 -16.66 -55.69
C ASP A 493 45.38 -17.56 -55.17
N PRO A 494 45.21 -18.76 -55.73
CA PRO A 494 44.10 -19.65 -55.36
C PRO A 494 44.07 -20.07 -53.90
N SER A 495 45.20 -20.06 -53.20
CA SER A 495 45.32 -20.51 -51.82
C SER A 495 45.17 -19.36 -50.82
N SER A 496 45.68 -18.19 -51.14
CA SER A 496 45.75 -17.03 -50.24
C SER A 496 44.80 -15.89 -50.64
N GLY A 497 44.39 -15.81 -51.91
CA GLY A 497 43.68 -14.68 -52.49
C GLY A 497 44.53 -13.44 -52.76
N ALA A 498 45.83 -13.48 -52.46
CA ALA A 498 46.73 -12.36 -52.65
C ALA A 498 46.98 -12.07 -54.16
N MET A 499 46.93 -10.79 -54.54
CA MET A 499 47.16 -10.37 -55.91
C MET A 499 48.62 -10.60 -56.29
N ALA A 500 48.86 -11.21 -57.43
CA ALA A 500 50.17 -11.39 -58.01
C ALA A 500 50.77 -10.05 -58.52
N THR A 501 52.04 -9.83 -58.30
CA THR A 501 52.86 -8.75 -58.88
C THR A 501 54.17 -9.31 -59.37
N GLY A 502 54.82 -8.66 -60.33
CA GLY A 502 56.06 -9.16 -60.93
C GLY A 502 55.82 -10.41 -61.80
N THR A 503 56.68 -11.43 -61.67
CA THR A 503 56.58 -12.61 -62.50
C THR A 503 55.93 -13.77 -61.75
N ALA A 504 54.92 -14.41 -62.35
CA ALA A 504 54.24 -15.61 -61.78
C ALA A 504 54.09 -16.70 -62.87
N VAL A 505 54.19 -17.98 -62.49
CA VAL A 505 53.87 -19.13 -63.35
C VAL A 505 52.52 -19.64 -62.98
N ILE A 506 51.55 -19.63 -63.91
CA ILE A 506 50.17 -20.01 -63.72
C ILE A 506 49.81 -21.08 -64.75
N ASP A 507 49.44 -22.28 -64.31
CA ASP A 507 49.12 -23.43 -65.16
C ASP A 507 50.23 -23.72 -66.21
N GLY A 508 51.51 -23.52 -65.83
CA GLY A 508 52.69 -23.77 -66.70
C GLY A 508 53.04 -22.60 -67.63
N THR A 509 52.27 -21.52 -67.70
CA THR A 509 52.54 -20.33 -68.50
C THR A 509 53.09 -19.22 -67.64
N ARG A 510 54.06 -18.50 -68.10
CA ARG A 510 54.74 -17.41 -67.40
C ARG A 510 54.06 -16.06 -67.75
N TYR A 511 53.52 -15.39 -66.69
CA TYR A 511 52.88 -14.06 -66.81
C TYR A 511 53.71 -13.00 -66.13
N ILE A 512 53.69 -11.76 -66.64
CA ILE A 512 54.30 -10.61 -66.05
C ILE A 512 53.23 -9.61 -65.62
N PHE A 513 53.16 -9.28 -64.34
CA PHE A 513 52.26 -8.31 -63.73
C PHE A 513 53.08 -7.05 -63.37
N ASP A 514 52.55 -5.88 -63.66
CA ASP A 514 53.13 -4.62 -63.23
C ASP A 514 53.00 -4.41 -61.71
N ASP A 515 53.50 -3.27 -61.21
CA ASP A 515 53.43 -2.93 -59.77
C ASP A 515 52.00 -2.71 -59.28
N SER A 516 51.05 -2.44 -60.19
CA SER A 516 49.63 -2.36 -59.88
C SER A 516 48.92 -3.73 -59.88
N GLY A 517 49.67 -4.79 -60.28
CA GLY A 517 49.12 -6.16 -60.40
C GLY A 517 48.43 -6.40 -61.74
N ALA A 518 48.35 -5.45 -62.63
CA ALA A 518 47.79 -5.65 -63.97
C ALA A 518 48.70 -6.54 -64.81
N CYS A 519 48.12 -7.52 -65.51
CA CYS A 519 48.85 -8.39 -66.43
C CYS A 519 49.35 -7.55 -67.63
N ALA A 520 50.64 -7.37 -67.68
CA ALA A 520 51.30 -6.56 -68.71
C ALA A 520 51.56 -7.39 -69.95
N ASP A 521 52.00 -8.67 -69.79
CA ASP A 521 52.35 -9.55 -70.89
C ASP A 521 52.33 -11.03 -70.44
N PHE A 522 52.34 -11.96 -71.38
CA PHE A 522 52.61 -13.38 -71.18
C PHE A 522 53.73 -13.85 -72.13
N VAL A 523 54.52 -14.76 -71.64
CA VAL A 523 55.62 -15.34 -72.42
C VAL A 523 55.33 -16.81 -72.63
N ASP A 524 54.93 -17.15 -73.86
CA ASP A 524 54.89 -18.57 -74.26
C ASP A 524 56.34 -19.04 -74.40
N GLU A 525 56.72 -20.10 -73.70
CA GLU A 525 58.03 -20.73 -73.91
C GLU A 525 58.06 -21.57 -75.21
#